data_aab85de206979a623553bfedea730dc5
#
_entry.id   aab85de206979a623553bfedea730dc5
#
_cell.length_a   1.000
_cell.length_b   1.000
_cell.length_c   1.000
_cell.angle_alpha   90.00
_cell.angle_beta   90.00
_cell.angle_gamma   90.00
#
_symmetry.space_group_name_H-M   'P 1'
#
loop_
_entity.id
_entity.type
_entity.pdbx_description
1 polymer ?
#
loop_
_entity_poly.entity_id
_entity_poly.type
_entity_poly.pdbx_seq_one_letter_code
_entity_poly.pdbx_strand_id
1 'polypeptide(L)'
;MMRILSVIGALFLGGGFFTSCTTSGRVSTFVVLPDTQTYLEQCPEVFDSQVDWLVANRKKIDAVFQVGDLTQDNSPVEWAYMQKAFHRISQAGIPYSVVWGNHDIGSKPGKFSDVHNTAMANKYFPLSDYKQKSYWGGSADGKTLDNYYINLRSGDTDWLVLNLEFGPSDEALQWADSIVGIHPDKLVILNTHAYLYCDSTLHDGKDWWRPQGYGIGKESGRTVNDGAGIWEKLLLKHRNVIAVFCGHVLKSGVGWSL
;
A
#
# COMPACT_ATOMS: atom_id res chain seq x y z
N MET A 1 8.78 1.68 18.34
CA MET A 1 8.82 2.78 19.32
C MET A 1 10.23 3.30 19.37
N MET A 2 10.56 4.21 18.49
CA MET A 2 11.92 4.76 18.34
C MET A 2 11.99 6.08 19.12
N ARG A 3 12.64 6.07 20.27
CA ARG A 3 12.94 7.29 21.02
C ARG A 3 14.26 7.86 20.52
N ILE A 4 14.21 9.06 19.96
CA ILE A 4 15.44 9.83 19.70
C ILE A 4 15.85 10.49 21.00
N LEU A 5 17.03 10.12 21.51
CA LEU A 5 17.66 10.74 22.65
C LEU A 5 18.27 12.06 22.20
N SER A 6 17.82 13.17 22.77
CA SER A 6 18.50 14.47 22.66
C SER A 6 19.55 14.59 23.75
N VAL A 7 20.81 14.75 23.37
CA VAL A 7 21.90 15.08 24.28
C VAL A 7 21.94 16.59 24.45
N ILE A 8 21.73 17.06 25.69
CA ILE A 8 21.90 18.48 26.06
C ILE A 8 23.31 18.66 26.61
N GLY A 9 24.14 19.37 25.88
CA GLY A 9 25.40 19.91 26.38
C GLY A 9 25.18 21.36 26.79
N ALA A 10 25.32 21.66 28.05
CA ALA A 10 25.28 23.02 28.57
C ALA A 10 26.66 23.65 28.55
N LEU A 11 26.81 24.82 27.92
CA LEU A 11 27.87 25.76 28.22
C LEU A 11 27.29 27.18 28.38
N PHE A 12 27.58 27.80 29.49
CA PHE A 12 27.13 29.13 29.90
C PHE A 12 27.89 30.23 29.15
N LEU A 13 27.22 31.27 28.72
CA LEU A 13 27.36 32.71 29.02
C LEU A 13 26.84 33.54 27.83
N GLY A 14 25.88 34.42 28.12
CA GLY A 14 25.42 35.44 27.19
C GLY A 14 23.91 35.44 27.05
N GLY A 15 23.21 36.38 27.70
CA GLY A 15 21.76 36.51 27.70
C GLY A 15 21.18 36.74 26.31
N GLY A 16 20.70 35.67 25.71
CA GLY A 16 19.83 35.66 24.55
C GLY A 16 18.58 34.85 24.90
N PHE A 17 17.42 35.47 24.80
CA PHE A 17 16.16 34.75 24.90
C PHE A 17 16.09 33.74 23.75
N PHE A 18 16.47 32.50 24.00
CA PHE A 18 16.13 31.41 23.10
C PHE A 18 14.64 31.11 23.29
N THR A 19 13.79 31.67 22.45
CA THR A 19 12.46 31.12 22.25
C THR A 19 12.64 29.72 21.68
N SER A 20 12.54 28.70 22.55
CA SER A 20 12.37 27.31 22.10
C SER A 20 11.08 27.23 21.28
N CYS A 21 11.22 27.30 19.97
CA CYS A 21 10.14 26.96 19.07
C CYS A 21 9.96 25.44 19.18
N THR A 22 9.16 24.99 20.14
CA THR A 22 8.64 23.65 20.15
C THR A 22 7.64 23.57 18.99
N THR A 23 8.13 23.26 17.80
CA THR A 23 7.27 22.75 16.74
C THR A 23 6.70 21.44 17.26
N SER A 24 5.51 21.47 17.84
CA SER A 24 4.72 20.27 18.06
C SER A 24 4.28 19.82 16.67
N GLY A 25 5.18 19.14 15.95
CA GLY A 25 4.87 18.56 14.67
C GLY A 25 3.67 17.63 14.86
N ARG A 26 2.59 17.87 14.11
CA ARG A 26 1.44 16.95 14.09
C ARG A 26 1.97 15.57 13.70
N VAL A 27 1.63 14.56 14.48
CA VAL A 27 1.93 13.16 14.17
C VAL A 27 1.04 12.71 13.02
N SER A 28 1.63 12.21 11.94
CA SER A 28 0.89 11.55 10.86
C SER A 28 0.41 10.18 11.32
N THR A 29 -0.86 9.89 11.11
CA THR A 29 -1.49 8.61 11.50
C THR A 29 -2.02 7.91 10.27
N PHE A 30 -1.38 6.83 9.87
CA PHE A 30 -1.83 5.95 8.81
C PHE A 30 -2.33 4.63 9.38
N VAL A 31 -3.43 4.13 8.82
CA VAL A 31 -3.96 2.81 9.16
C VAL A 31 -3.71 1.88 7.98
N VAL A 32 -3.09 0.74 8.25
CA VAL A 32 -2.86 -0.31 7.26
C VAL A 32 -3.86 -1.43 7.50
N LEU A 33 -4.66 -1.73 6.49
CA LEU A 33 -5.56 -2.88 6.47
C LEU A 33 -4.81 -4.05 5.84
N PRO A 34 -4.74 -5.20 6.53
CA PRO A 34 -4.10 -6.40 6.01
C PRO A 34 -4.98 -7.08 4.94
N ASP A 35 -4.55 -8.25 4.48
CA ASP A 35 -5.28 -9.13 3.59
C ASP A 35 -6.67 -9.44 4.20
N THR A 36 -7.73 -9.00 3.53
CA THR A 36 -9.11 -9.08 4.04
C THR A 36 -9.89 -10.27 3.47
N GLN A 37 -9.31 -11.02 2.55
CA GLN A 37 -9.97 -12.09 1.80
C GLN A 37 -10.72 -13.09 2.69
N THR A 38 -10.06 -13.59 3.74
CA THR A 38 -10.66 -14.58 4.65
C THR A 38 -11.83 -14.01 5.44
N TYR A 39 -11.81 -12.71 5.75
CA TYR A 39 -12.93 -12.06 6.44
C TYR A 39 -14.19 -12.11 5.60
N LEU A 40 -14.09 -11.80 4.31
CA LEU A 40 -15.24 -11.77 3.40
C LEU A 40 -15.90 -13.14 3.27
N GLU A 41 -15.10 -14.19 3.30
CA GLU A 41 -15.59 -15.55 3.18
C GLU A 41 -16.25 -16.06 4.48
N GLN A 42 -15.63 -15.80 5.63
CA GLN A 42 -15.97 -16.49 6.89
C GLN A 42 -16.64 -15.60 7.93
N CYS A 43 -16.28 -14.32 8.01
CA CYS A 43 -16.75 -13.40 9.06
C CYS A 43 -16.71 -11.94 8.59
N PRO A 44 -17.55 -11.56 7.60
CA PRO A 44 -17.55 -10.20 7.03
C PRO A 44 -17.82 -9.11 8.08
N GLU A 45 -18.50 -9.45 9.17
CA GLU A 45 -18.75 -8.54 10.29
C GLU A 45 -17.48 -8.04 10.98
N VAL A 46 -16.36 -8.79 10.89
CA VAL A 46 -15.05 -8.34 11.39
C VAL A 46 -14.57 -7.16 10.58
N PHE A 47 -14.67 -7.23 9.24
CA PHE A 47 -14.28 -6.13 8.38
C PHE A 47 -15.24 -4.93 8.52
N ASP A 48 -16.55 -5.17 8.67
CA ASP A 48 -17.51 -4.09 8.97
C ASP A 48 -17.14 -3.36 10.25
N SER A 49 -16.76 -4.08 11.32
CA SER A 49 -16.29 -3.49 12.57
C SER A 49 -15.04 -2.64 12.41
N GLN A 50 -14.09 -3.07 11.56
CA GLN A 50 -12.89 -2.28 11.24
C GLN A 50 -13.28 -0.99 10.51
N VAL A 51 -14.18 -1.06 9.53
CA VAL A 51 -14.68 0.13 8.80
C VAL A 51 -15.44 1.07 9.74
N ASP A 52 -16.26 0.55 10.63
CA ASP A 52 -16.97 1.36 11.65
C ASP A 52 -15.99 2.10 12.54
N TRP A 53 -14.93 1.42 12.98
CA TRP A 53 -13.88 2.04 13.79
C TRP A 53 -13.14 3.14 13.02
N LEU A 54 -12.79 2.91 11.75
CA LEU A 54 -12.16 3.92 10.90
C LEU A 54 -13.04 5.17 10.79
N VAL A 55 -14.32 5.00 10.47
CA VAL A 55 -15.29 6.10 10.34
C VAL A 55 -15.44 6.86 11.66
N ALA A 56 -15.54 6.16 12.78
CA ALA A 56 -15.64 6.77 14.11
C ALA A 56 -14.38 7.57 14.49
N ASN A 57 -13.21 7.14 14.04
CA ASN A 57 -11.92 7.78 14.35
C ASN A 57 -11.39 8.69 13.23
N ARG A 58 -12.18 9.00 12.19
CA ARG A 58 -11.74 9.72 10.98
C ARG A 58 -10.94 11.00 11.21
N LYS A 59 -11.19 11.71 12.31
CA LYS A 59 -10.47 12.95 12.65
C LYS A 59 -9.03 12.74 13.10
N LYS A 60 -8.66 11.49 13.41
CA LYS A 60 -7.33 11.09 13.87
C LYS A 60 -6.52 10.37 12.79
N ILE A 61 -7.14 10.06 11.65
CA ILE A 61 -6.57 9.23 10.59
C ILE A 61 -6.30 10.12 9.38
N ASP A 62 -5.06 10.14 8.91
CA ASP A 62 -4.65 10.90 7.74
C ASP A 62 -4.88 10.11 6.44
N ALA A 63 -4.71 8.78 6.46
CA ALA A 63 -5.08 7.91 5.36
C ALA A 63 -5.19 6.43 5.79
N VAL A 64 -5.82 5.64 4.92
CA VAL A 64 -5.94 4.17 5.04
C VAL A 64 -5.30 3.52 3.83
N PHE A 65 -4.42 2.53 4.06
CA PHE A 65 -3.77 1.73 3.02
C PHE A 65 -4.19 0.27 3.14
N GLN A 66 -4.66 -0.31 2.04
CA GLN A 66 -4.99 -1.74 1.97
C GLN A 66 -3.92 -2.42 1.12
N VAL A 67 -3.34 -3.51 1.65
CA VAL A 67 -2.11 -4.12 1.12
C VAL A 67 -2.33 -5.27 0.11
N GLY A 68 -3.54 -5.41 -0.43
CA GLY A 68 -3.89 -6.45 -1.40
C GLY A 68 -4.71 -7.58 -0.79
N ASP A 69 -5.13 -8.52 -1.64
CA ASP A 69 -6.04 -9.60 -1.29
C ASP A 69 -7.32 -9.08 -0.62
N LEU A 70 -7.99 -8.15 -1.33
CA LEU A 70 -9.28 -7.60 -0.91
C LEU A 70 -10.34 -8.68 -0.91
N THR A 71 -10.28 -9.57 -1.91
CA THR A 71 -11.25 -10.66 -2.16
C THR A 71 -10.60 -12.02 -1.97
N GLN A 72 -11.40 -13.04 -1.63
CA GLN A 72 -10.93 -14.43 -1.60
C GLN A 72 -10.94 -15.02 -3.01
N ASP A 73 -12.03 -14.87 -3.73
CA ASP A 73 -12.29 -15.56 -4.99
C ASP A 73 -12.37 -14.63 -6.22
N ASN A 74 -12.05 -13.34 -6.09
CA ASN A 74 -12.20 -12.38 -7.18
C ASN A 74 -13.65 -12.38 -7.73
N SER A 75 -14.65 -12.59 -6.88
CA SER A 75 -16.04 -12.71 -7.29
C SER A 75 -16.77 -11.36 -7.28
N PRO A 76 -17.81 -11.19 -8.15
CA PRO A 76 -18.59 -9.95 -8.16
C PRO A 76 -19.23 -9.60 -6.81
N VAL A 77 -19.59 -10.61 -6.01
CA VAL A 77 -20.22 -10.40 -4.69
C VAL A 77 -19.24 -9.81 -3.70
N GLU A 78 -18.03 -10.35 -3.63
CA GLU A 78 -16.96 -9.85 -2.77
C GLU A 78 -16.55 -8.43 -3.17
N TRP A 79 -16.36 -8.20 -4.47
CA TRP A 79 -16.04 -6.87 -4.98
C TRP A 79 -17.11 -5.82 -4.66
N ALA A 80 -18.39 -6.17 -4.80
CA ALA A 80 -19.49 -5.26 -4.43
C ALA A 80 -19.48 -4.95 -2.93
N TYR A 81 -19.15 -5.92 -2.09
CA TYR A 81 -18.99 -5.72 -0.66
C TYR A 81 -17.82 -4.76 -0.35
N MET A 82 -16.64 -5.00 -0.93
CA MET A 82 -15.47 -4.16 -0.75
C MET A 82 -15.70 -2.73 -1.25
N GLN A 83 -16.32 -2.57 -2.43
CA GLN A 83 -16.69 -1.26 -2.95
C GLN A 83 -17.59 -0.49 -1.95
N LYS A 84 -18.59 -1.14 -1.39
CA LYS A 84 -19.48 -0.53 -0.38
C LYS A 84 -18.71 -0.12 0.87
N ALA A 85 -17.80 -0.95 1.36
CA ALA A 85 -16.99 -0.68 2.53
C ALA A 85 -16.06 0.52 2.30
N PHE A 86 -15.33 0.56 1.20
CA PHE A 86 -14.44 1.69 0.86
C PHE A 86 -15.21 2.96 0.49
N HIS A 87 -16.44 2.83 -0.02
CA HIS A 87 -17.31 3.98 -0.19
C HIS A 87 -17.65 4.67 1.15
N ARG A 88 -17.87 3.89 2.21
CA ARG A 88 -18.08 4.43 3.58
C ARG A 88 -16.84 5.17 4.09
N ILE A 89 -15.63 4.63 3.88
CA ILE A 89 -14.36 5.28 4.21
C ILE A 89 -14.23 6.61 3.44
N SER A 90 -14.51 6.58 2.14
CA SER A 90 -14.49 7.78 1.27
C SER A 90 -15.50 8.84 1.71
N GLN A 91 -16.74 8.44 2.04
CA GLN A 91 -17.79 9.36 2.53
C GLN A 91 -17.42 9.99 3.87
N ALA A 92 -16.65 9.29 4.71
CA ALA A 92 -16.12 9.84 5.95
C ALA A 92 -15.00 10.87 5.73
N GLY A 93 -14.56 11.09 4.48
CA GLY A 93 -13.51 12.03 4.12
C GLY A 93 -12.10 11.51 4.38
N ILE A 94 -11.92 10.20 4.55
CA ILE A 94 -10.61 9.59 4.79
C ILE A 94 -9.98 9.25 3.43
N PRO A 95 -8.80 9.80 3.10
CA PRO A 95 -8.01 9.35 1.95
C PRO A 95 -7.67 7.87 2.08
N TYR A 96 -7.71 7.13 0.98
CA TYR A 96 -7.32 5.73 0.99
C TYR A 96 -6.67 5.29 -0.32
N SER A 97 -5.88 4.23 -0.23
CA SER A 97 -5.37 3.50 -1.38
C SER A 97 -5.57 2.01 -1.21
N VAL A 98 -5.65 1.30 -2.33
CA VAL A 98 -5.76 -0.16 -2.42
C VAL A 98 -4.72 -0.66 -3.40
N VAL A 99 -4.22 -1.87 -3.21
CA VAL A 99 -3.41 -2.57 -4.20
C VAL A 99 -4.03 -3.93 -4.51
N TRP A 100 -3.72 -4.50 -5.66
CA TRP A 100 -4.25 -5.81 -6.03
C TRP A 100 -3.29 -6.89 -5.55
N GLY A 101 -3.80 -7.82 -4.75
CA GLY A 101 -3.12 -9.04 -4.37
C GLY A 101 -3.32 -10.16 -5.39
N ASN A 102 -2.76 -11.33 -5.11
CA ASN A 102 -2.88 -12.47 -6.03
C ASN A 102 -4.30 -13.04 -6.11
N HIS A 103 -5.11 -12.85 -5.09
CA HIS A 103 -6.52 -13.23 -5.08
C HIS A 103 -7.42 -12.26 -5.86
N ASP A 104 -6.95 -11.03 -6.11
CA ASP A 104 -7.68 -9.97 -6.80
C ASP A 104 -7.44 -9.96 -8.32
N ILE A 105 -6.47 -10.76 -8.80
CA ILE A 105 -6.02 -10.85 -10.20
C ILE A 105 -6.30 -12.26 -10.72
N GLY A 106 -6.91 -12.40 -11.90
CA GLY A 106 -7.08 -13.71 -12.49
C GLY A 106 -8.13 -13.78 -13.59
N SER A 107 -8.17 -14.92 -14.30
CA SER A 107 -9.05 -15.14 -15.46
C SER A 107 -10.53 -15.19 -15.11
N LYS A 108 -10.85 -15.68 -13.91
CA LYS A 108 -12.23 -15.85 -13.41
C LYS A 108 -12.21 -16.09 -11.89
N PRO A 109 -13.36 -16.01 -11.20
CA PRO A 109 -13.47 -16.34 -9.78
C PRO A 109 -12.85 -17.68 -9.42
N GLY A 110 -12.10 -17.71 -8.29
CA GLY A 110 -11.36 -18.88 -7.81
C GLY A 110 -10.07 -19.19 -8.58
N LYS A 111 -9.60 -18.25 -9.42
CA LYS A 111 -8.29 -18.33 -10.09
C LYS A 111 -7.40 -17.18 -9.62
N PHE A 112 -6.29 -17.54 -9.00
CA PHE A 112 -5.40 -16.61 -8.31
C PHE A 112 -4.18 -16.31 -9.18
N SER A 113 -4.13 -15.15 -9.78
CA SER A 113 -3.02 -14.70 -10.64
C SER A 113 -2.60 -15.74 -11.69
N ASP A 114 -3.56 -16.51 -12.21
CA ASP A 114 -3.34 -17.48 -13.30
C ASP A 114 -3.05 -16.76 -14.62
N VAL A 115 -3.57 -15.56 -14.79
CA VAL A 115 -3.24 -14.59 -15.85
C VAL A 115 -3.32 -13.18 -15.26
N HIS A 116 -2.62 -12.22 -15.87
CA HIS A 116 -2.73 -10.81 -15.48
C HIS A 116 -4.04 -10.21 -16.00
N ASN A 117 -5.08 -10.34 -15.20
CA ASN A 117 -6.39 -9.75 -15.51
C ASN A 117 -6.97 -9.09 -14.25
N THR A 118 -6.96 -7.76 -14.25
CA THR A 118 -7.46 -6.89 -13.18
C THR A 118 -8.81 -6.24 -13.52
N ALA A 119 -9.47 -6.72 -14.59
CA ALA A 119 -10.70 -6.09 -15.08
C ALA A 119 -11.83 -6.06 -14.03
N MET A 120 -11.93 -7.10 -13.18
CA MET A 120 -12.93 -7.14 -12.12
C MET A 120 -12.63 -6.09 -11.06
N ALA A 121 -11.40 -6.04 -10.56
CA ALA A 121 -10.96 -5.04 -9.58
C ALA A 121 -11.19 -3.61 -10.10
N ASN A 122 -10.74 -3.31 -11.32
CA ASN A 122 -10.89 -1.99 -11.92
C ASN A 122 -12.35 -1.64 -12.29
N LYS A 123 -13.24 -2.62 -12.42
CA LYS A 123 -14.68 -2.39 -12.58
C LYS A 123 -15.31 -1.83 -11.29
N TYR A 124 -14.93 -2.37 -10.14
CA TYR A 124 -15.49 -1.96 -8.85
C TYR A 124 -14.74 -0.78 -8.21
N PHE A 125 -13.47 -0.61 -8.56
CA PHE A 125 -12.63 0.55 -8.19
C PHE A 125 -12.15 1.28 -9.45
N PRO A 126 -13.05 1.97 -10.15
CA PRO A 126 -12.70 2.58 -11.44
C PRO A 126 -11.78 3.79 -11.23
N LEU A 127 -10.79 3.92 -12.11
CA LEU A 127 -9.84 5.03 -12.11
C LEU A 127 -10.54 6.41 -12.13
N SER A 128 -11.73 6.51 -12.74
CA SER A 128 -12.53 7.74 -12.78
C SER A 128 -12.84 8.29 -11.40
N ASP A 129 -13.10 7.42 -10.42
CA ASP A 129 -13.43 7.81 -9.06
C ASP A 129 -12.19 8.35 -8.31
N TYR A 130 -11.01 7.81 -8.63
CA TYR A 130 -9.75 8.30 -8.05
C TYR A 130 -9.30 9.60 -8.68
N LYS A 131 -9.46 9.79 -9.99
CA LYS A 131 -9.13 11.05 -10.69
C LYS A 131 -9.85 12.27 -10.11
N GLN A 132 -10.98 12.09 -9.43
CA GLN A 132 -11.75 13.16 -8.80
C GLN A 132 -11.28 13.48 -7.37
N LYS A 133 -10.41 12.63 -6.77
CA LYS A 133 -9.91 12.84 -5.41
C LYS A 133 -8.82 13.92 -5.40
N SER A 134 -8.86 14.82 -4.41
CA SER A 134 -7.85 15.88 -4.26
C SER A 134 -6.43 15.35 -4.03
N TYR A 135 -6.31 14.10 -3.59
CA TYR A 135 -5.05 13.43 -3.35
C TYR A 135 -4.57 12.56 -4.52
N TRP A 136 -5.27 12.53 -5.65
CA TRP A 136 -4.86 11.78 -6.82
C TRP A 136 -3.52 12.29 -7.38
N GLY A 137 -2.62 11.36 -7.72
CA GLY A 137 -1.31 11.66 -8.32
C GLY A 137 -1.25 11.26 -9.80
N GLY A 138 -1.46 9.98 -10.08
CA GLY A 138 -1.38 9.45 -11.44
C GLY A 138 -1.28 7.93 -11.45
N SER A 139 -1.45 7.30 -12.62
CA SER A 139 -1.26 5.86 -12.83
C SER A 139 -0.36 5.59 -14.02
N ALA A 140 0.27 4.42 -14.03
CA ALA A 140 1.28 4.03 -15.00
C ALA A 140 0.74 4.00 -16.44
N ASP A 141 -0.46 3.46 -16.62
CA ASP A 141 -1.09 3.30 -17.93
C ASP A 141 -2.17 4.37 -18.23
N GLY A 142 -2.52 5.20 -17.24
CA GLY A 142 -3.58 6.20 -17.35
C GLY A 142 -5.00 5.62 -17.45
N LYS A 143 -5.19 4.30 -17.26
CA LYS A 143 -6.44 3.56 -17.48
C LYS A 143 -6.89 2.76 -16.25
N THR A 144 -5.95 2.23 -15.46
CA THR A 144 -6.22 1.32 -14.34
C THR A 144 -5.61 1.81 -13.04
N LEU A 145 -5.98 1.16 -11.92
CA LEU A 145 -5.37 1.31 -10.61
C LEU A 145 -4.35 0.19 -10.33
N ASP A 146 -3.81 -0.47 -11.34
CA ASP A 146 -2.86 -1.55 -11.15
C ASP A 146 -1.56 -1.03 -10.53
N ASN A 147 -1.07 0.09 -11.07
CA ASN A 147 0.11 0.78 -10.55
C ASN A 147 -0.12 2.29 -10.58
N TYR A 148 -0.19 2.92 -9.41
CA TYR A 148 -0.54 4.33 -9.29
C TYR A 148 0.07 4.97 -8.04
N TYR A 149 -0.01 6.29 -7.92
CA TYR A 149 0.38 6.98 -6.70
C TYR A 149 -0.67 8.02 -6.28
N ILE A 150 -0.67 8.32 -5.00
CA ILE A 150 -1.44 9.40 -4.39
C ILE A 150 -0.52 10.34 -3.63
N ASN A 151 -0.94 11.59 -3.49
CA ASN A 151 -0.26 12.62 -2.72
C ASN A 151 -1.06 12.92 -1.47
N LEU A 152 -0.41 12.91 -0.31
CA LEU A 152 -1.04 13.25 0.96
C LEU A 152 -0.27 14.38 1.62
N ARG A 153 -0.97 15.19 2.41
CA ARG A 153 -0.35 16.15 3.31
C ARG A 153 -0.83 15.90 4.71
N SER A 154 0.09 15.71 5.63
CA SER A 154 -0.19 15.56 7.06
C SER A 154 0.72 16.46 7.86
N GLY A 155 0.13 17.45 8.52
CA GLY A 155 0.89 18.55 9.14
C GLY A 155 1.71 19.31 8.09
N ASP A 156 3.01 19.41 8.31
CA ASP A 156 3.96 20.07 7.41
C ASP A 156 4.68 19.09 6.46
N THR A 157 4.27 17.81 6.48
CA THR A 157 4.91 16.76 5.69
C THR A 157 4.10 16.43 4.46
N ASP A 158 4.76 16.46 3.31
CA ASP A 158 4.22 15.99 2.03
C ASP A 158 4.63 14.54 1.81
N TRP A 159 3.64 13.69 1.57
CA TRP A 159 3.79 12.27 1.34
C TRP A 159 3.41 11.89 -0.07
N LEU A 160 4.15 10.96 -0.64
CA LEU A 160 3.78 10.23 -1.83
C LEU A 160 3.56 8.76 -1.45
N VAL A 161 2.38 8.24 -1.70
CA VAL A 161 2.09 6.80 -1.51
C VAL A 161 2.06 6.15 -2.87
N LEU A 162 3.09 5.36 -3.14
CA LEU A 162 3.22 4.57 -4.36
C LEU A 162 2.52 3.23 -4.14
N ASN A 163 1.60 2.88 -5.01
CA ASN A 163 0.80 1.66 -4.94
C ASN A 163 1.15 0.77 -6.12
N LEU A 164 1.69 -0.42 -5.86
CA LEU A 164 2.08 -1.40 -6.85
C LEU A 164 1.33 -2.71 -6.64
N GLU A 165 0.80 -3.27 -7.72
CA GLU A 165 0.10 -4.56 -7.73
C GLU A 165 1.00 -5.73 -7.33
N PHE A 166 0.40 -6.89 -7.11
CA PHE A 166 1.12 -8.15 -6.94
C PHE A 166 1.96 -8.49 -8.18
N GLY A 167 3.26 -8.66 -7.97
CA GLY A 167 4.19 -8.97 -9.05
C GLY A 167 4.28 -7.88 -10.12
N PRO A 168 4.61 -6.62 -9.77
CA PRO A 168 4.68 -5.54 -10.73
C PRO A 168 5.70 -5.85 -11.82
N SER A 169 5.43 -5.41 -13.06
CA SER A 169 6.34 -5.61 -14.18
C SER A 169 7.56 -4.67 -14.13
N ASP A 170 8.54 -4.93 -14.97
CA ASP A 170 9.71 -4.04 -15.09
C ASP A 170 9.30 -2.65 -15.57
N GLU A 171 8.31 -2.56 -16.46
CA GLU A 171 7.76 -1.28 -16.94
C GLU A 171 7.07 -0.52 -15.80
N ALA A 172 6.33 -1.23 -14.93
CA ALA A 172 5.72 -0.63 -13.75
C ALA A 172 6.77 -0.11 -12.77
N LEU A 173 7.85 -0.87 -12.54
CA LEU A 173 8.95 -0.43 -11.68
C LEU A 173 9.74 0.74 -12.30
N GLN A 174 9.95 0.75 -13.60
CA GLN A 174 10.60 1.87 -14.29
C GLN A 174 9.75 3.15 -14.22
N TRP A 175 8.44 3.03 -14.38
CA TRP A 175 7.52 4.15 -14.17
C TRP A 175 7.59 4.64 -12.72
N ALA A 176 7.53 3.73 -11.74
CA ALA A 176 7.63 4.06 -10.31
C ALA A 176 8.95 4.78 -9.97
N ASP A 177 10.08 4.30 -10.52
CA ASP A 177 11.41 4.91 -10.41
C ASP A 177 11.37 6.38 -10.89
N SER A 178 10.75 6.61 -12.05
CA SER A 178 10.60 7.97 -12.58
C SER A 178 9.74 8.87 -11.70
N ILE A 179 8.63 8.34 -11.13
CA ILE A 179 7.73 9.11 -10.26
C ILE A 179 8.44 9.48 -8.96
N VAL A 180 9.12 8.55 -8.31
CA VAL A 180 9.85 8.84 -7.06
C VAL A 180 10.99 9.82 -7.35
N GLY A 181 11.70 9.65 -8.48
CA GLY A 181 12.82 10.50 -8.88
C GLY A 181 12.46 11.98 -9.09
N ILE A 182 11.26 12.26 -9.58
CA ILE A 182 10.80 13.66 -9.77
C ILE A 182 10.19 14.30 -8.51
N HIS A 183 10.09 13.53 -7.39
CA HIS A 183 9.57 14.02 -6.12
C HIS A 183 10.58 13.80 -4.97
N PRO A 184 11.82 14.32 -5.08
CA PRO A 184 12.87 14.07 -4.09
C PRO A 184 12.60 14.74 -2.73
N ASP A 185 11.69 15.69 -2.69
CA ASP A 185 11.28 16.48 -1.53
C ASP A 185 10.17 15.82 -0.70
N LYS A 186 9.53 14.76 -1.22
CA LYS A 186 8.47 14.05 -0.51
C LYS A 186 9.00 12.83 0.21
N LEU A 187 8.40 12.51 1.36
CA LEU A 187 8.55 11.19 1.97
C LEU A 187 7.66 10.18 1.23
N VAL A 188 8.26 9.06 0.84
CA VAL A 188 7.57 8.05 0.04
C VAL A 188 7.27 6.82 0.88
N ILE A 189 6.04 6.34 0.77
CA ILE A 189 5.59 5.05 1.27
C ILE A 189 5.31 4.17 0.06
N LEU A 190 5.88 2.98 0.01
CA LEU A 190 5.47 1.94 -0.92
C LEU A 190 4.38 1.09 -0.26
N ASN A 191 3.23 0.98 -0.91
CA ASN A 191 2.15 0.07 -0.61
C ASN A 191 2.11 -0.99 -1.72
N THR A 192 2.31 -2.25 -1.39
CA THR A 192 2.32 -3.36 -2.36
C THR A 192 1.82 -4.63 -1.68
N HIS A 193 1.62 -5.72 -2.45
CA HIS A 193 1.12 -6.94 -1.83
C HIS A 193 2.24 -7.88 -1.35
N ALA A 194 3.22 -8.21 -2.18
CA ALA A 194 4.28 -9.15 -1.86
C ALA A 194 5.67 -8.47 -1.87
N TYR A 195 6.26 -8.30 -0.68
CA TYR A 195 7.57 -7.67 -0.54
C TYR A 195 8.48 -8.36 0.49
N LEU A 196 7.98 -8.68 1.68
CA LEU A 196 8.70 -9.43 2.71
C LEU A 196 8.20 -10.86 2.78
N TYR A 197 9.12 -11.78 3.08
CA TYR A 197 8.78 -13.14 3.43
C TYR A 197 8.57 -13.29 4.94
N CYS A 198 8.00 -14.42 5.37
CA CYS A 198 7.59 -14.64 6.78
C CYS A 198 8.77 -14.73 7.77
N ASP A 199 10.00 -14.79 7.31
CA ASP A 199 11.22 -14.81 8.12
C ASP A 199 11.89 -13.42 8.21
N SER A 200 11.20 -12.38 7.73
CA SER A 200 11.68 -10.99 7.70
C SER A 200 12.78 -10.71 6.66
N THR A 201 13.00 -11.61 5.71
CA THR A 201 13.83 -11.34 4.53
C THR A 201 12.99 -10.79 3.39
N LEU A 202 13.65 -10.29 2.33
CA LEU A 202 12.95 -9.96 1.09
C LEU A 202 12.36 -11.22 0.48
N HIS A 203 11.12 -11.13 0.01
CA HIS A 203 10.51 -12.21 -0.78
C HIS A 203 11.30 -12.38 -2.07
N ASP A 204 11.86 -13.56 -2.28
CA ASP A 204 12.78 -13.84 -3.41
C ASP A 204 12.43 -15.13 -4.18
N GLY A 205 13.17 -15.38 -5.25
CA GLY A 205 12.96 -16.53 -6.14
C GLY A 205 13.06 -17.91 -5.50
N LYS A 206 13.42 -18.03 -4.20
CA LYS A 206 13.49 -19.31 -3.46
C LYS A 206 12.24 -19.56 -2.62
N ASP A 207 11.45 -18.52 -2.39
CA ASP A 207 10.34 -18.55 -1.47
C ASP A 207 9.07 -19.15 -2.08
N TRP A 208 8.20 -19.64 -1.21
CA TRP A 208 6.86 -20.06 -1.62
C TRP A 208 6.02 -18.83 -1.95
N TRP A 209 5.02 -19.04 -2.79
CA TRP A 209 4.07 -18.02 -3.22
C TRP A 209 4.68 -16.78 -3.89
N ARG A 210 5.95 -16.88 -4.34
CA ARG A 210 6.56 -15.82 -5.13
C ARG A 210 5.75 -15.52 -6.39
N PRO A 211 5.65 -14.25 -6.81
CA PRO A 211 4.87 -13.87 -7.98
C PRO A 211 5.22 -14.65 -9.25
N GLN A 212 6.50 -14.98 -9.45
CA GLN A 212 6.98 -15.77 -10.61
C GLN A 212 6.47 -17.22 -10.61
N GLY A 213 5.98 -17.73 -9.48
CA GLY A 213 5.40 -19.06 -9.34
C GLY A 213 3.97 -19.17 -9.84
N TYR A 214 3.26 -18.06 -9.93
CA TYR A 214 1.89 -17.97 -10.45
C TYR A 214 1.84 -17.95 -11.99
N GLY A 215 0.64 -18.00 -12.55
CA GLY A 215 0.44 -17.95 -14.00
C GLY A 215 0.95 -16.66 -14.62
N ILE A 216 0.80 -15.52 -13.95
CA ILE A 216 1.32 -14.22 -14.39
C ILE A 216 2.83 -14.23 -14.64
N GLY A 217 3.58 -15.03 -13.88
CA GLY A 217 5.03 -15.19 -14.07
C GLY A 217 5.41 -16.08 -15.27
N LYS A 218 4.43 -16.68 -15.93
CA LYS A 218 4.60 -17.55 -17.12
C LYS A 218 4.05 -16.92 -18.39
N GLU A 219 3.47 -15.73 -18.30
CA GLU A 219 2.96 -15.00 -19.45
C GLU A 219 4.10 -14.52 -20.36
N SER A 220 3.97 -14.77 -21.67
CA SER A 220 4.95 -14.33 -22.64
C SER A 220 4.99 -12.81 -22.72
N GLY A 221 6.19 -12.24 -22.62
CA GLY A 221 6.40 -10.80 -22.74
C GLY A 221 6.09 -9.97 -21.49
N ARG A 222 5.67 -10.61 -20.37
CA ARG A 222 5.53 -9.95 -19.07
C ARG A 222 6.66 -10.34 -18.14
N THR A 223 7.33 -9.34 -17.59
CA THR A 223 8.22 -9.53 -16.43
C THR A 223 7.40 -9.46 -15.14
N VAL A 224 7.89 -10.12 -14.08
CA VAL A 224 7.23 -10.14 -12.78
C VAL A 224 8.29 -10.02 -11.69
N ASN A 225 8.09 -9.10 -10.77
CA ASN A 225 9.02 -8.82 -9.69
C ASN A 225 8.45 -9.23 -8.34
N ASP A 226 9.29 -9.85 -7.53
CA ASP A 226 9.11 -10.10 -6.11
C ASP A 226 9.73 -8.98 -5.26
N GLY A 227 9.82 -9.18 -3.94
CA GLY A 227 10.41 -8.21 -3.04
C GLY A 227 11.87 -7.88 -3.35
N ALA A 228 12.66 -8.89 -3.75
CA ALA A 228 14.05 -8.68 -4.14
C ALA A 228 14.16 -7.83 -5.42
N GLY A 229 13.31 -8.11 -6.42
CA GLY A 229 13.25 -7.32 -7.65
C GLY A 229 12.80 -5.87 -7.40
N ILE A 230 11.80 -5.67 -6.55
CA ILE A 230 11.35 -4.33 -6.14
C ILE A 230 12.47 -3.58 -5.41
N TRP A 231 13.16 -4.23 -4.50
CA TRP A 231 14.31 -3.63 -3.80
C TRP A 231 15.40 -3.18 -4.76
N GLU A 232 15.87 -4.07 -5.61
CA GLU A 232 17.00 -3.81 -6.51
C GLU A 232 16.66 -2.76 -7.57
N LYS A 233 15.48 -2.88 -8.19
CA LYS A 233 15.10 -2.05 -9.34
C LYS A 233 14.52 -0.69 -8.95
N LEU A 234 14.01 -0.54 -7.74
CA LEU A 234 13.33 0.68 -7.27
C LEU A 234 13.92 1.22 -5.97
N LEU A 235 13.80 0.50 -4.85
CA LEU A 235 14.00 1.09 -3.53
C LEU A 235 15.45 1.46 -3.25
N LEU A 236 16.40 0.67 -3.72
CA LEU A 236 17.82 0.92 -3.53
C LEU A 236 18.29 2.26 -4.10
N LYS A 237 17.55 2.82 -5.06
CA LYS A 237 17.87 4.09 -5.75
C LYS A 237 17.34 5.31 -5.02
N HIS A 238 16.36 5.16 -4.12
CA HIS A 238 15.58 6.28 -3.56
C HIS A 238 15.61 6.31 -2.04
N ARG A 239 16.40 7.22 -1.47
CA ARG A 239 16.54 7.38 -0.01
C ARG A 239 15.31 7.98 0.68
N ASN A 240 14.44 8.59 -0.06
CA ASN A 240 13.19 9.18 0.43
C ASN A 240 12.06 8.17 0.53
N VAL A 241 12.23 6.91 0.09
CA VAL A 241 11.33 5.80 0.41
C VAL A 241 11.64 5.33 1.82
N ILE A 242 10.74 5.60 2.76
CA ILE A 242 10.99 5.41 4.19
C ILE A 242 10.23 4.25 4.82
N ALA A 243 9.23 3.73 4.12
CA ALA A 243 8.43 2.60 4.58
C ALA A 243 7.87 1.79 3.41
N VAL A 244 7.72 0.48 3.63
CA VAL A 244 6.99 -0.43 2.75
C VAL A 244 5.93 -1.14 3.58
N PHE A 245 4.69 -1.14 3.10
CA PHE A 245 3.62 -1.96 3.64
C PHE A 245 3.28 -3.08 2.67
N CYS A 246 3.18 -4.30 3.18
CA CYS A 246 2.85 -5.49 2.39
C CYS A 246 2.07 -6.50 3.21
N GLY A 247 1.46 -7.46 2.51
CA GLY A 247 0.74 -8.59 3.06
C GLY A 247 1.28 -9.91 2.51
N HIS A 248 0.40 -10.79 2.03
CA HIS A 248 0.62 -12.00 1.25
C HIS A 248 1.15 -13.21 2.04
N VAL A 249 2.25 -13.07 2.80
CA VAL A 249 2.95 -14.24 3.35
C VAL A 249 2.77 -14.34 4.87
N LEU A 250 2.26 -15.50 5.32
CA LEU A 250 2.06 -15.82 6.72
C LEU A 250 2.94 -17.01 7.12
N LYS A 251 3.62 -16.93 8.26
CA LYS A 251 4.50 -17.99 8.77
C LYS A 251 3.77 -19.30 9.06
N SER A 252 2.54 -19.22 9.55
CA SER A 252 1.77 -20.37 10.00
C SER A 252 0.43 -20.53 9.31
N GLY A 253 0.08 -19.65 8.37
CA GLY A 253 -1.25 -19.58 7.77
C GLY A 253 -2.34 -19.02 8.69
N VAL A 254 -1.99 -18.62 9.93
CA VAL A 254 -2.92 -18.10 10.94
C VAL A 254 -2.60 -16.68 11.41
N GLY A 255 -1.74 -15.97 10.70
CA GLY A 255 -1.49 -14.54 10.92
C GLY A 255 -0.58 -14.19 12.09
N TRP A 256 0.20 -15.12 12.63
CA TRP A 256 1.14 -14.87 13.72
C TRP A 256 2.57 -15.06 13.24
N SER A 257 3.35 -13.99 13.20
CA SER A 257 4.82 -14.03 13.16
C SER A 257 5.37 -13.25 14.34
N LEU A 258 6.22 -13.89 15.13
CA LEU A 258 6.98 -13.29 16.23
C LEU A 258 8.43 -13.20 15.83
#